data_ce3a3b90e889cdde92b61715a103f499
#
_entry.id   ce3a3b90e889cdde92b61715a103f499
#
_cell.length_a   1.000
_cell.length_b   1.000
_cell.length_c   1.000
_cell.angle_alpha   90.00
_cell.angle_beta   90.00
_cell.angle_gamma   90.00
#
_symmetry.space_group_name_H-M   'P 1'
#
loop_
_entity.id
_entity.type
_entity.pdbx_description
1 polymer ?
#
loop_
_entity_poly.entity_id
_entity_poly.type
_entity_poly.pdbx_seq_one_letter_code
_entity_poly.pdbx_strand_id
1 'polypeptide(L)'
;MNLTQIRGFYKWEKVIYLQIMSEQLDEEKKDYKAARELLGFIEKSPSPFHVIKNLEDELLKASFVKLEEGKEWKLECGGKYFVARNSSSIISFALPHSKDFEGFMLTASHSDSPSFKIKENPCIKSEGKYIKLNVEKYGGMLCAPWFDRPLSVAGRIICKAGEDGGKITLRQHLVNADKDLLMIPNLAIHMNRDANEGHKFNVQNELLPIFCGLGEEAAKGKDGEDSDPFLNEIASFAGVSQKDIVSADLFLYNREKGSFWGKDREFIASPKIDDLECVWTSFRGFLEAVKDGPCTKNICVHCVFDNEEVGSLTRQGAASTFLYDTLQRINIALGKNASNYYRALAKSFMVSADNAHAAHPNYADKADPVNRPFVNGGPVIKFNAAQKYTSDAVSAAFFECVCKKAGLPFQVFTNRSDMAGGSTLGNISAANVSVTCVDIGLAQWAMHSPYESAGSMDVDYMIKATREFYLTSFELE
;
A
#
# COMPACT_ATOMS: atom_id res chain seq x y z
N MET A 1 -0.80 -31.66 56.23
CA MET A 1 0.03 -30.64 55.61
C MET A 1 0.40 -29.64 56.65
N ASN A 2 1.72 -29.38 56.86
CA ASN A 2 2.25 -28.53 57.91
C ASN A 2 2.12 -27.06 57.51
N LEU A 3 1.79 -26.13 58.42
CA LEU A 3 1.59 -24.68 58.19
C LEU A 3 2.73 -24.01 57.41
N THR A 4 3.91 -24.58 57.41
CA THR A 4 5.07 -24.10 56.63
C THR A 4 4.95 -24.41 55.14
N GLN A 5 4.31 -25.52 54.78
CA GLN A 5 4.02 -25.88 53.36
C GLN A 5 2.91 -25.03 52.78
N ILE A 6 1.90 -24.68 53.55
CA ILE A 6 0.81 -23.82 53.14
C ILE A 6 1.30 -22.40 52.94
N ARG A 7 2.19 -21.86 53.79
CA ARG A 7 2.82 -20.53 53.59
C ARG A 7 3.75 -20.48 52.37
N GLY A 8 4.40 -21.59 52.02
CA GLY A 8 5.20 -21.72 50.79
C GLY A 8 4.34 -21.60 49.50
N PHE A 9 3.18 -22.28 49.48
CA PHE A 9 2.26 -22.30 48.33
C PHE A 9 1.70 -20.90 48.05
N TYR A 10 1.24 -20.18 49.05
CA TYR A 10 0.75 -18.79 48.92
C TYR A 10 1.83 -17.80 48.50
N LYS A 11 3.07 -18.08 48.81
CA LYS A 11 4.20 -17.22 48.39
C LYS A 11 4.53 -17.42 46.92
N TRP A 12 4.41 -18.66 46.42
CA TRP A 12 4.62 -18.99 45.02
C TRP A 12 3.47 -18.47 44.10
N GLU A 13 2.22 -18.66 44.54
CA GLU A 13 1.07 -18.08 43.79
C GLU A 13 1.15 -16.56 43.67
N LYS A 14 1.57 -15.87 44.73
CA LYS A 14 1.74 -14.42 44.72
C LYS A 14 2.91 -13.97 43.83
N VAL A 15 3.98 -14.74 43.76
CA VAL A 15 5.11 -14.48 42.85
C VAL A 15 4.69 -14.68 41.40
N ILE A 16 4.00 -15.79 41.11
CA ILE A 16 3.46 -16.08 39.77
C ILE A 16 2.44 -15.01 39.36
N TYR A 17 1.53 -14.61 40.26
CA TYR A 17 0.56 -13.55 39.99
C TYR A 17 1.25 -12.18 39.73
N LEU A 18 2.24 -11.83 40.51
CA LEU A 18 3.03 -10.59 40.31
C LEU A 18 3.85 -10.66 39.03
N GLN A 19 4.34 -11.84 38.64
CA GLN A 19 5.07 -12.03 37.38
C GLN A 19 4.12 -11.94 36.19
N ILE A 20 2.95 -12.55 36.23
CA ILE A 20 1.91 -12.42 35.22
C ILE A 20 1.42 -10.96 35.10
N MET A 21 1.22 -10.29 36.23
CA MET A 21 0.85 -8.88 36.25
C MET A 21 1.97 -7.98 35.73
N SER A 22 3.26 -8.29 36.01
CA SER A 22 4.39 -7.55 35.43
C SER A 22 4.54 -7.81 33.92
N GLU A 23 4.32 -9.04 33.49
CA GLU A 23 4.31 -9.40 32.06
C GLU A 23 3.13 -8.73 31.33
N GLN A 24 1.94 -8.66 31.92
CA GLN A 24 0.80 -7.90 31.38
C GLN A 24 1.04 -6.39 31.36
N LEU A 25 1.71 -5.82 32.38
CA LEU A 25 2.09 -4.39 32.42
C LEU A 25 3.22 -4.08 31.43
N ASP A 26 4.13 -5.04 31.15
CA ASP A 26 5.14 -4.90 30.11
C ASP A 26 4.55 -5.12 28.70
N GLU A 27 3.52 -5.95 28.53
CA GLU A 27 2.71 -6.04 27.31
C GLU A 27 1.93 -4.74 27.04
N GLU A 28 1.35 -4.09 28.07
CA GLU A 28 0.73 -2.77 27.95
C GLU A 28 1.74 -1.67 27.61
N LYS A 29 3.00 -1.78 28.04
CA LYS A 29 4.08 -0.84 27.70
C LYS A 29 4.59 -0.96 26.26
N LYS A 30 4.41 -2.12 25.61
CA LYS A 30 4.71 -2.35 24.19
C LYS A 30 3.43 -2.47 23.37
N ASP A 31 2.46 -1.59 23.60
CA ASP A 31 1.30 -1.51 22.71
C ASP A 31 1.72 -0.85 21.38
N TYR A 32 2.06 -1.68 20.40
CA TYR A 32 2.33 -1.27 19.03
C TYR A 32 1.02 -0.81 18.33
N LYS A 33 0.37 0.20 18.91
CA LYS A 33 -0.94 0.68 18.46
C LYS A 33 -0.93 1.05 16.98
N ALA A 34 0.08 1.80 16.53
CA ALA A 34 0.20 2.22 15.14
C ALA A 34 0.29 1.00 14.19
N ALA A 35 1.10 0.00 14.52
CA ALA A 35 1.22 -1.23 13.73
C ALA A 35 -0.08 -2.04 13.71
N ARG A 36 -0.83 -2.08 14.82
CA ARG A 36 -2.16 -2.74 14.86
C ARG A 36 -3.17 -2.02 13.97
N GLU A 37 -3.18 -0.69 13.98
CA GLU A 37 -4.03 0.11 13.11
C GLU A 37 -3.66 -0.08 11.63
N LEU A 38 -2.36 -0.16 11.31
CA LEU A 38 -1.87 -0.50 9.97
C LEU A 38 -2.38 -1.87 9.51
N LEU A 39 -2.23 -2.93 10.33
CA LEU A 39 -2.71 -4.26 9.99
C LEU A 39 -4.23 -4.26 9.74
N GLY A 40 -4.99 -3.51 10.53
CA GLY A 40 -6.42 -3.31 10.33
C GLY A 40 -6.77 -2.52 9.06
N PHE A 41 -5.93 -1.60 8.62
CA PHE A 41 -6.07 -0.91 7.34
C PHE A 41 -5.79 -1.84 6.16
N ILE A 42 -4.71 -2.62 6.23
CA ILE A 42 -4.35 -3.61 5.20
C ILE A 42 -5.46 -4.65 5.02
N GLU A 43 -6.01 -5.18 6.11
CA GLU A 43 -7.11 -6.18 6.08
C GLU A 43 -8.33 -5.64 5.32
N LYS A 44 -8.65 -4.34 5.46
CA LYS A 44 -9.76 -3.67 4.77
C LYS A 44 -9.43 -3.23 3.35
N SER A 45 -8.19 -3.39 2.92
CA SER A 45 -7.65 -2.87 1.67
C SER A 45 -7.16 -3.99 0.73
N PRO A 46 -8.04 -4.94 0.31
CA PRO A 46 -7.63 -6.09 -0.49
C PRO A 46 -7.26 -5.75 -1.95
N SER A 47 -7.59 -4.56 -2.45
CA SER A 47 -7.23 -4.08 -3.79
C SER A 47 -6.98 -2.57 -3.79
N PRO A 48 -6.31 -1.99 -4.82
CA PRO A 48 -6.09 -0.55 -4.94
C PRO A 48 -7.38 0.28 -4.79
N PHE A 49 -8.48 -0.21 -5.32
CA PHE A 49 -9.79 0.45 -5.22
C PHE A 49 -10.31 0.52 -3.78
N HIS A 50 -10.06 -0.51 -2.98
CA HIS A 50 -10.42 -0.53 -1.56
C HIS A 50 -9.48 0.37 -0.74
N VAL A 51 -8.19 0.44 -1.08
CA VAL A 51 -7.24 1.38 -0.47
C VAL A 51 -7.78 2.81 -0.59
N ILE A 52 -8.08 3.24 -1.82
CA ILE A 52 -8.56 4.60 -2.05
C ILE A 52 -9.92 4.85 -1.40
N LYS A 53 -10.84 3.88 -1.43
CA LYS A 53 -12.13 4.00 -0.75
C LYS A 53 -11.96 4.21 0.77
N ASN A 54 -11.06 3.46 1.39
CA ASN A 54 -10.78 3.59 2.83
C ASN A 54 -10.15 4.96 3.15
N LEU A 55 -9.21 5.44 2.32
CA LEU A 55 -8.62 6.78 2.48
C LEU A 55 -9.68 7.88 2.30
N GLU A 56 -10.55 7.77 1.28
CA GLU A 56 -11.67 8.71 1.08
C GLU A 56 -12.58 8.78 2.32
N ASP A 57 -12.92 7.63 2.90
CA ASP A 57 -13.79 7.57 4.07
C ASP A 57 -13.14 8.24 5.31
N GLU A 58 -11.84 8.04 5.51
CA GLU A 58 -11.11 8.70 6.60
C GLU A 58 -10.96 10.22 6.35
N LEU A 59 -10.73 10.65 5.10
CA LEU A 59 -10.68 12.07 4.74
C LEU A 59 -12.03 12.76 4.98
N LEU A 60 -13.14 12.13 4.58
CA LEU A 60 -14.48 12.66 4.84
C LEU A 60 -14.77 12.80 6.34
N LYS A 61 -14.38 11.80 7.15
CA LYS A 61 -14.46 11.87 8.63
C LYS A 61 -13.61 13.01 9.20
N ALA A 62 -12.46 13.31 8.57
CA ALA A 62 -11.56 14.41 8.93
C ALA A 62 -12.00 15.76 8.33
N SER A 63 -13.23 15.85 7.78
CA SER A 63 -13.84 17.05 7.21
C SER A 63 -13.13 17.59 5.96
N PHE A 64 -12.52 16.71 5.16
CA PHE A 64 -12.05 17.07 3.84
C PHE A 64 -13.22 17.09 2.84
N VAL A 65 -13.17 18.00 1.88
CA VAL A 65 -14.17 18.15 0.82
C VAL A 65 -13.69 17.41 -0.43
N LYS A 66 -14.52 16.49 -0.95
CA LYS A 66 -14.24 15.81 -2.20
C LYS A 66 -14.42 16.75 -3.40
N LEU A 67 -13.40 16.86 -4.22
CA LEU A 67 -13.41 17.59 -5.48
C LEU A 67 -13.59 16.63 -6.65
N GLU A 68 -14.23 17.12 -7.73
CA GLU A 68 -14.41 16.38 -8.96
C GLU A 68 -13.54 16.97 -10.08
N GLU A 69 -12.81 16.13 -10.82
CA GLU A 69 -11.92 16.60 -11.89
C GLU A 69 -12.68 17.35 -12.99
N GLY A 70 -13.93 16.97 -13.27
CA GLY A 70 -14.76 17.59 -14.32
C GLY A 70 -15.46 18.89 -13.89
N LYS A 71 -15.29 19.37 -12.65
CA LYS A 71 -15.92 20.58 -12.13
C LYS A 71 -14.92 21.68 -11.82
N GLU A 72 -15.40 22.93 -11.76
CA GLU A 72 -14.64 24.04 -11.22
C GLU A 72 -14.34 23.83 -9.73
N TRP A 73 -13.13 24.16 -9.29
CA TRP A 73 -12.75 24.09 -7.90
C TRP A 73 -12.87 25.45 -7.22
N LYS A 74 -13.63 25.50 -6.15
CA LYS A 74 -13.75 26.66 -5.26
C LYS A 74 -13.04 26.35 -3.96
N LEU A 75 -11.89 26.97 -3.74
CA LEU A 75 -11.02 26.69 -2.62
C LEU A 75 -10.99 27.89 -1.67
N GLU A 76 -11.04 27.61 -0.37
CA GLU A 76 -10.98 28.59 0.71
C GLU A 76 -9.71 28.42 1.53
N CYS A 77 -9.12 29.52 2.01
CA CYS A 77 -7.98 29.46 2.92
C CYS A 77 -8.32 28.62 4.17
N GLY A 78 -7.39 27.79 4.63
CA GLY A 78 -7.61 26.86 5.72
C GLY A 78 -8.47 25.64 5.35
N GLY A 79 -8.97 25.56 4.11
CA GLY A 79 -9.76 24.44 3.62
C GLY A 79 -8.94 23.18 3.40
N LYS A 80 -9.61 22.02 3.48
CA LYS A 80 -9.04 20.69 3.31
C LYS A 80 -9.82 19.96 2.21
N TYR A 81 -9.12 19.43 1.22
CA TYR A 81 -9.73 18.90 0.00
C TYR A 81 -9.03 17.63 -0.46
N PHE A 82 -9.72 16.84 -1.27
CA PHE A 82 -9.12 15.72 -1.99
C PHE A 82 -9.80 15.49 -3.34
N VAL A 83 -9.06 14.88 -4.25
CA VAL A 83 -9.51 14.44 -5.57
C VAL A 83 -9.02 13.04 -5.84
N ALA A 84 -9.87 12.17 -6.38
CA ALA A 84 -9.52 10.81 -6.75
C ALA A 84 -9.60 10.62 -8.27
N ARG A 85 -8.67 9.84 -8.82
CA ARG A 85 -8.62 9.47 -10.24
C ARG A 85 -8.71 7.95 -10.36
N ASN A 86 -9.55 7.46 -11.27
CA ASN A 86 -9.79 6.03 -11.52
C ASN A 86 -10.26 5.22 -10.28
N SER A 87 -10.62 5.86 -9.17
CA SER A 87 -10.89 5.21 -7.87
C SER A 87 -9.72 4.36 -7.34
N SER A 88 -8.51 4.53 -7.87
CA SER A 88 -7.30 3.81 -7.47
C SER A 88 -6.11 4.71 -7.15
N SER A 89 -6.26 6.04 -7.36
CA SER A 89 -5.30 7.05 -6.94
C SER A 89 -6.01 8.23 -6.30
N ILE A 90 -5.35 8.91 -5.36
CA ILE A 90 -5.91 10.04 -4.63
C ILE A 90 -4.82 11.09 -4.34
N ILE A 91 -5.20 12.35 -4.43
CA ILE A 91 -4.41 13.48 -3.94
C ILE A 91 -5.26 14.25 -2.95
N SER A 92 -4.80 14.37 -1.72
CA SER A 92 -5.41 15.17 -0.66
C SER A 92 -4.51 16.33 -0.28
N PHE A 93 -5.11 17.48 0.05
CA PHE A 93 -4.33 18.67 0.37
C PHE A 93 -5.05 19.56 1.39
N ALA A 94 -4.26 20.30 2.16
CA ALA A 94 -4.72 21.28 3.11
C ALA A 94 -4.08 22.64 2.83
N LEU A 95 -4.90 23.69 2.77
CA LEU A 95 -4.48 25.06 2.46
C LEU A 95 -4.13 25.82 3.74
N PRO A 96 -3.06 26.66 3.72
CA PRO A 96 -2.79 27.58 4.81
C PRO A 96 -3.92 28.61 4.94
N HIS A 97 -3.97 29.28 6.09
CA HIS A 97 -4.96 30.33 6.35
C HIS A 97 -4.75 31.62 5.52
N SER A 98 -3.71 31.66 4.68
CA SER A 98 -3.41 32.77 3.78
C SER A 98 -3.39 32.28 2.34
N LYS A 99 -3.80 33.15 1.40
CA LYS A 99 -3.62 32.90 -0.04
C LYS A 99 -2.16 33.02 -0.46
N ASP A 100 -1.30 33.63 0.35
CA ASP A 100 0.12 33.78 0.07
C ASP A 100 0.90 32.58 0.60
N PHE A 101 0.79 31.47 -0.11
CA PHE A 101 1.56 30.27 0.17
C PHE A 101 2.95 30.34 -0.47
N GLU A 102 3.93 29.63 0.12
CA GLU A 102 5.33 29.64 -0.32
C GLU A 102 5.64 28.49 -1.26
N GLY A 103 5.20 27.29 -0.96
CA GLY A 103 5.45 26.06 -1.73
C GLY A 103 4.49 24.95 -1.38
N PHE A 104 4.79 23.76 -1.88
CA PHE A 104 4.07 22.52 -1.60
C PHE A 104 4.98 21.57 -0.82
N MET A 105 4.49 21.04 0.30
CA MET A 105 5.14 19.95 1.02
C MET A 105 4.36 18.68 0.70
N LEU A 106 5.01 17.75 -0.03
CA LEU A 106 4.34 16.59 -0.62
C LEU A 106 4.87 15.28 -0.01
N THR A 107 3.98 14.33 0.24
CA THR A 107 4.34 12.92 0.34
C THR A 107 3.69 12.14 -0.78
N ALA A 108 4.36 11.11 -1.28
CA ALA A 108 3.86 10.26 -2.34
C ALA A 108 4.16 8.79 -2.04
N SER A 109 3.19 7.90 -2.28
CA SER A 109 3.23 6.45 -2.07
C SER A 109 2.32 5.76 -3.09
N HIS A 110 2.20 4.40 -3.08
CA HIS A 110 1.37 3.71 -4.06
C HIS A 110 0.35 2.74 -3.43
N SER A 111 -0.78 2.55 -4.13
CA SER A 111 -1.93 1.78 -3.66
C SER A 111 -1.93 0.32 -4.09
N ASP A 112 -1.19 0.00 -5.14
CA ASP A 112 -1.09 -1.33 -5.73
C ASP A 112 -0.02 -2.17 -5.03
N SER A 113 -0.04 -3.46 -5.26
CA SER A 113 0.93 -4.45 -4.74
C SER A 113 0.99 -5.62 -5.71
N PRO A 114 2.11 -6.38 -5.79
CA PRO A 114 2.21 -7.52 -6.68
C PRO A 114 1.15 -8.58 -6.40
N SER A 115 0.50 -9.03 -7.46
CA SER A 115 -0.60 -9.98 -7.38
C SER A 115 -0.83 -10.73 -8.70
N PHE A 116 -1.89 -11.52 -8.76
CA PHE A 116 -2.45 -12.06 -10.00
C PHE A 116 -3.70 -11.29 -10.39
N LYS A 117 -3.71 -10.70 -11.59
CA LYS A 117 -4.90 -10.11 -12.19
C LYS A 117 -5.68 -11.18 -12.95
N ILE A 118 -7.00 -11.22 -12.73
CA ILE A 118 -7.89 -12.12 -13.44
C ILE A 118 -8.15 -11.54 -14.83
N LYS A 119 -8.02 -12.39 -15.87
CA LYS A 119 -8.24 -11.99 -17.27
C LYS A 119 -9.73 -11.92 -17.60
N GLU A 120 -10.08 -11.22 -18.70
CA GLU A 120 -11.47 -10.95 -19.10
C GLU A 120 -12.32 -12.22 -19.28
N ASN A 121 -11.77 -13.31 -19.82
CA ASN A 121 -12.43 -14.62 -19.91
C ASN A 121 -11.81 -15.55 -18.86
N PRO A 122 -12.34 -15.55 -17.62
CA PRO A 122 -11.63 -16.12 -16.49
C PRO A 122 -11.68 -17.64 -16.40
N CYS A 123 -12.71 -18.29 -16.90
CA CYS A 123 -12.91 -19.71 -16.66
C CYS A 123 -12.20 -20.62 -17.67
N ILE A 124 -11.33 -21.50 -17.15
CA ILE A 124 -10.67 -22.57 -17.93
C ILE A 124 -11.14 -23.93 -17.38
N LYS A 125 -11.82 -24.73 -18.22
CA LYS A 125 -12.14 -26.12 -17.90
C LYS A 125 -10.88 -26.98 -17.94
N SER A 126 -10.64 -27.79 -16.92
CA SER A 126 -9.47 -28.66 -16.79
C SER A 126 -9.92 -30.09 -16.48
N GLU A 127 -9.39 -31.08 -17.24
CA GLU A 127 -9.64 -32.53 -17.10
C GLU A 127 -11.13 -32.92 -17.08
N GLY A 128 -12.01 -32.05 -17.57
CA GLY A 128 -13.46 -32.25 -17.51
C GLY A 128 -14.02 -32.33 -16.07
N LYS A 129 -13.25 -31.96 -15.06
CA LYS A 129 -13.58 -32.09 -13.63
C LYS A 129 -13.45 -30.81 -12.85
N TYR A 130 -12.67 -29.85 -13.30
CA TYR A 130 -12.34 -28.64 -12.56
C TYR A 130 -12.50 -27.40 -13.41
N ILE A 131 -12.72 -26.25 -12.76
CA ILE A 131 -12.57 -24.93 -13.32
C ILE A 131 -11.37 -24.28 -12.63
N LYS A 132 -10.40 -23.82 -13.45
CA LYS A 132 -9.30 -22.94 -13.05
C LYS A 132 -9.57 -21.52 -13.53
N LEU A 133 -8.99 -20.53 -12.88
CA LEU A 133 -9.05 -19.15 -13.36
C LEU A 133 -7.82 -18.82 -14.22
N ASN A 134 -8.10 -18.13 -15.31
CA ASN A 134 -7.10 -17.56 -16.20
C ASN A 134 -6.58 -16.25 -15.58
N VAL A 135 -5.33 -16.25 -15.15
CA VAL A 135 -4.71 -15.11 -14.48
C VAL A 135 -3.42 -14.73 -15.16
N GLU A 136 -2.95 -13.51 -14.90
CA GLU A 136 -1.62 -13.04 -15.28
C GLU A 136 -0.96 -12.33 -14.10
N LYS A 137 0.37 -12.32 -14.10
CA LYS A 137 1.15 -11.57 -13.10
C LYS A 137 0.90 -10.08 -13.23
N TYR A 138 0.65 -9.46 -12.11
CA TYR A 138 0.68 -8.02 -11.92
C TYR A 138 1.89 -7.67 -11.05
N GLY A 139 2.88 -7.00 -11.64
CA GLY A 139 4.13 -6.67 -10.97
C GLY A 139 5.14 -7.81 -10.86
N GLY A 140 6.26 -7.50 -10.23
CA GLY A 140 7.34 -8.42 -9.93
C GLY A 140 7.10 -9.16 -8.62
N MET A 141 6.83 -10.48 -8.65
CA MET A 141 6.44 -11.23 -7.46
C MET A 141 7.31 -12.46 -7.21
N LEU A 142 7.40 -12.86 -5.93
CA LEU A 142 7.87 -14.17 -5.53
C LEU A 142 6.74 -15.19 -5.79
N CYS A 143 6.94 -16.11 -6.74
CA CYS A 143 5.89 -17.06 -7.14
C CYS A 143 5.66 -18.19 -6.12
N ALA A 144 6.74 -18.76 -5.55
CA ALA A 144 6.65 -19.90 -4.64
C ALA A 144 5.70 -19.70 -3.43
N PRO A 145 5.69 -18.55 -2.77
CA PRO A 145 4.81 -18.38 -1.60
C PRO A 145 3.31 -18.29 -1.91
N TRP A 146 2.90 -18.25 -3.19
CA TRP A 146 1.48 -18.25 -3.58
C TRP A 146 0.83 -19.61 -3.53
N PHE A 147 1.63 -20.69 -3.51
CA PHE A 147 1.11 -22.05 -3.42
C PHE A 147 0.56 -22.38 -2.03
N ASP A 148 -0.40 -23.29 -2.01
CA ASP A 148 -0.98 -23.94 -0.80
C ASP A 148 -1.58 -22.95 0.22
N ARG A 149 -2.00 -21.78 -0.24
CA ARG A 149 -2.61 -20.74 0.60
C ARG A 149 -4.07 -20.51 0.26
N PRO A 150 -4.92 -20.17 1.24
CA PRO A 150 -6.28 -19.73 0.97
C PRO A 150 -6.23 -18.36 0.26
N LEU A 151 -6.75 -18.32 -0.97
CA LEU A 151 -6.81 -17.11 -1.78
C LEU A 151 -8.26 -16.67 -1.95
N SER A 152 -8.43 -15.37 -2.10
CA SER A 152 -9.70 -14.72 -2.41
C SER A 152 -9.57 -13.76 -3.57
N VAL A 153 -10.68 -13.10 -3.91
CA VAL A 153 -10.77 -12.14 -5.02
C VAL A 153 -11.32 -10.82 -4.52
N ALA A 154 -10.66 -9.73 -4.91
CA ALA A 154 -11.15 -8.38 -4.70
C ALA A 154 -10.85 -7.48 -5.89
N GLY A 155 -11.60 -6.40 -6.02
CA GLY A 155 -11.42 -5.41 -7.08
C GLY A 155 -12.69 -4.63 -7.33
N ARG A 156 -12.98 -4.39 -8.60
CA ARG A 156 -14.21 -3.73 -9.02
C ARG A 156 -14.83 -4.43 -10.24
N ILE A 157 -16.14 -4.30 -10.36
CA ILE A 157 -16.89 -4.58 -11.60
C ILE A 157 -17.55 -3.31 -12.09
N ILE A 158 -17.72 -3.23 -13.40
CA ILE A 158 -18.41 -2.14 -14.07
C ILE A 158 -19.69 -2.67 -14.68
N CYS A 159 -20.82 -2.09 -14.28
CA CYS A 159 -22.14 -2.44 -14.79
C CYS A 159 -22.71 -1.32 -15.64
N LYS A 160 -23.51 -1.68 -16.66
CA LYS A 160 -24.30 -0.71 -17.42
C LYS A 160 -25.48 -0.24 -16.56
N ALA A 161 -25.50 1.04 -16.21
CA ALA A 161 -26.56 1.64 -15.38
C ALA A 161 -27.70 2.26 -16.20
N GLY A 162 -27.45 2.56 -17.49
CA GLY A 162 -28.47 3.11 -18.39
C GLY A 162 -27.88 3.59 -19.71
N GLU A 163 -28.77 3.87 -20.66
CA GLU A 163 -28.47 4.48 -21.96
C GLU A 163 -29.61 5.42 -22.33
N ASP A 164 -29.27 6.66 -22.64
CA ASP A 164 -30.25 7.68 -23.07
C ASP A 164 -29.58 8.68 -24.02
N GLY A 165 -30.21 8.97 -25.14
CA GLY A 165 -29.75 9.98 -26.11
C GLY A 165 -28.31 9.82 -26.60
N GLY A 166 -27.82 8.57 -26.72
CA GLY A 166 -26.42 8.26 -27.08
C GLY A 166 -25.42 8.34 -25.91
N LYS A 167 -25.90 8.62 -24.70
CA LYS A 167 -25.10 8.61 -23.49
C LYS A 167 -25.22 7.26 -22.79
N ILE A 168 -24.11 6.52 -22.66
CA ILE A 168 -24.02 5.30 -21.85
C ILE A 168 -23.57 5.70 -20.43
N THR A 169 -24.34 5.29 -19.43
CA THR A 169 -24.01 5.49 -18.01
C THR A 169 -23.50 4.17 -17.44
N LEU A 170 -22.30 4.20 -16.87
CA LEU A 170 -21.68 3.06 -16.20
C LEU A 170 -21.67 3.28 -14.69
N ARG A 171 -21.77 2.19 -13.93
CA ARG A 171 -21.67 2.18 -12.47
C ARG A 171 -20.62 1.20 -12.02
N GLN A 172 -19.73 1.67 -11.13
CA GLN A 172 -18.74 0.85 -10.48
C GLN A 172 -19.30 0.25 -9.19
N HIS A 173 -19.01 -1.05 -8.96
CA HIS A 173 -19.23 -1.72 -7.70
C HIS A 173 -17.90 -2.31 -7.22
N LEU A 174 -17.52 -2.05 -5.96
CA LEU A 174 -16.40 -2.73 -5.32
C LEU A 174 -16.82 -4.15 -4.97
N VAL A 175 -15.89 -5.07 -5.13
CA VAL A 175 -16.07 -6.49 -4.82
C VAL A 175 -14.96 -6.94 -3.89
N ASN A 176 -15.34 -7.57 -2.80
CA ASN A 176 -14.46 -8.34 -1.94
C ASN A 176 -15.17 -9.64 -1.56
N ALA A 177 -14.70 -10.77 -2.07
CA ALA A 177 -15.31 -12.07 -1.79
C ALA A 177 -15.13 -12.47 -0.32
N ASP A 178 -14.01 -12.12 0.27
CA ASP A 178 -13.65 -12.37 1.67
C ASP A 178 -13.95 -13.80 2.18
N LYS A 179 -13.72 -14.79 1.34
CA LYS A 179 -13.78 -16.20 1.69
C LYS A 179 -12.66 -16.99 1.03
N ASP A 180 -12.33 -18.17 1.52
CA ASP A 180 -11.36 -19.09 0.92
C ASP A 180 -11.98 -19.64 -0.38
N LEU A 181 -11.75 -18.91 -1.47
CA LEU A 181 -12.43 -19.14 -2.75
C LEU A 181 -11.56 -19.95 -3.72
N LEU A 182 -10.24 -19.79 -3.61
CA LEU A 182 -9.27 -20.26 -4.58
C LEU A 182 -8.06 -20.87 -3.89
N MET A 183 -7.37 -21.76 -4.61
CA MET A 183 -6.06 -22.26 -4.20
C MET A 183 -5.22 -22.61 -5.42
N ILE A 184 -3.91 -22.40 -5.32
CA ILE A 184 -2.90 -22.91 -6.25
C ILE A 184 -2.19 -24.06 -5.54
N PRO A 185 -2.59 -25.32 -5.72
CA PRO A 185 -1.94 -26.45 -5.06
C PRO A 185 -0.61 -26.78 -5.69
N ASN A 186 0.40 -27.06 -4.85
CA ASN A 186 1.66 -27.61 -5.31
C ASN A 186 1.51 -29.01 -5.89
N LEU A 187 2.42 -29.37 -6.82
CA LEU A 187 2.61 -30.74 -7.22
C LEU A 187 3.31 -31.52 -6.09
N ALA A 188 2.81 -32.70 -5.76
CA ALA A 188 3.40 -33.51 -4.69
C ALA A 188 4.88 -33.81 -4.97
N ILE A 189 5.72 -33.77 -3.92
CA ILE A 189 7.17 -34.02 -4.02
C ILE A 189 7.52 -35.34 -4.72
N HIS A 190 6.64 -36.35 -4.61
CA HIS A 190 6.86 -37.64 -5.28
C HIS A 190 6.80 -37.54 -6.81
N MET A 191 6.12 -36.53 -7.33
CA MET A 191 5.98 -36.27 -8.78
C MET A 191 6.91 -35.16 -9.27
N ASN A 192 7.57 -34.43 -8.34
CA ASN A 192 8.52 -33.36 -8.64
C ASN A 192 9.66 -33.40 -7.61
N ARG A 193 10.57 -34.38 -7.76
CA ARG A 193 11.63 -34.66 -6.78
C ARG A 193 12.66 -33.55 -6.67
N ASP A 194 12.84 -32.78 -7.73
CA ASP A 194 13.80 -31.66 -7.83
C ASP A 194 13.22 -30.33 -7.38
N ALA A 195 12.01 -30.34 -6.81
CA ALA A 195 11.32 -29.09 -6.40
C ALA A 195 12.14 -28.18 -5.48
N ASN A 196 13.03 -28.76 -4.66
CA ASN A 196 13.89 -28.03 -3.72
C ASN A 196 15.26 -27.66 -4.29
N GLU A 197 15.58 -28.03 -5.52
CA GLU A 197 16.88 -27.77 -6.16
C GLU A 197 16.88 -26.47 -7.00
N GLY A 198 15.78 -25.75 -7.01
CA GLY A 198 15.53 -24.53 -7.77
C GLY A 198 14.57 -24.77 -8.93
N HIS A 199 13.45 -24.07 -8.93
CA HIS A 199 12.39 -24.19 -9.92
C HIS A 199 12.08 -22.85 -10.59
N LYS A 200 12.06 -22.85 -11.94
CA LYS A 200 11.62 -21.69 -12.72
C LYS A 200 10.15 -21.86 -13.06
N PHE A 201 9.30 -21.16 -12.34
CA PHE A 201 7.84 -21.24 -12.52
C PHE A 201 7.38 -20.77 -13.90
N ASN A 202 6.53 -21.57 -14.54
CA ASN A 202 5.75 -21.16 -15.70
C ASN A 202 4.36 -20.70 -15.22
N VAL A 203 4.15 -19.38 -15.19
CA VAL A 203 2.92 -18.78 -14.66
C VAL A 203 1.67 -19.26 -15.38
N GLN A 204 1.74 -19.44 -16.73
CA GLN A 204 0.59 -19.86 -17.54
C GLN A 204 0.14 -21.30 -17.26
N ASN A 205 1.04 -22.17 -16.84
CA ASN A 205 0.76 -23.57 -16.63
C ASN A 205 0.61 -23.96 -15.16
N GLU A 206 1.42 -23.36 -14.28
CA GLU A 206 1.60 -23.84 -12.91
C GLU A 206 0.88 -22.98 -11.85
N LEU A 207 0.60 -21.70 -12.16
CA LEU A 207 0.06 -20.75 -11.19
C LEU A 207 -1.40 -20.37 -11.46
N LEU A 208 -2.15 -21.17 -12.21
CA LEU A 208 -3.57 -20.97 -12.43
C LEU A 208 -4.36 -21.53 -11.23
N PRO A 209 -5.06 -20.69 -10.45
CA PRO A 209 -5.78 -21.14 -9.26
C PRO A 209 -6.99 -22.00 -9.62
N ILE A 210 -7.23 -23.04 -8.84
CA ILE A 210 -8.45 -23.85 -8.91
C ILE A 210 -9.57 -23.07 -8.23
N PHE A 211 -10.71 -22.96 -8.93
CA PHE A 211 -11.90 -22.29 -8.45
C PHE A 211 -12.94 -23.26 -7.91
N CYS A 212 -13.30 -24.29 -8.70
CA CYS A 212 -14.28 -25.27 -8.26
C CYS A 212 -14.16 -26.60 -9.00
N GLY A 213 -14.80 -27.65 -8.46
CA GLY A 213 -15.09 -28.89 -9.16
C GLY A 213 -16.31 -28.73 -10.06
N LEU A 214 -16.28 -29.37 -11.23
CA LEU A 214 -17.46 -29.51 -12.08
C LEU A 214 -18.37 -30.63 -11.53
N GLY A 215 -19.55 -30.29 -11.01
CA GLY A 215 -20.58 -31.26 -10.72
C GLY A 215 -21.10 -31.93 -12.02
N GLU A 216 -21.73 -33.10 -11.90
CA GLU A 216 -22.24 -33.83 -13.09
C GLU A 216 -23.22 -33.02 -13.93
N GLU A 217 -24.00 -32.12 -13.35
CA GLU A 217 -24.92 -31.23 -14.07
C GLU A 217 -24.20 -30.09 -14.80
N ALA A 218 -23.14 -29.53 -14.23
CA ALA A 218 -22.31 -28.51 -14.87
C ALA A 218 -21.44 -29.10 -16.00
N ALA A 219 -21.05 -30.38 -15.88
CA ALA A 219 -20.34 -31.10 -16.95
C ALA A 219 -21.22 -31.41 -18.16
N LYS A 220 -22.55 -31.49 -17.99
CA LYS A 220 -23.51 -31.83 -19.05
C LYS A 220 -24.12 -30.63 -19.77
N GLY A 221 -23.70 -29.40 -19.40
CA GLY A 221 -24.20 -28.18 -20.05
C GLY A 221 -25.75 -28.16 -20.08
N LYS A 222 -26.38 -27.94 -18.93
CA LYS A 222 -27.79 -27.55 -18.98
C LYS A 222 -27.87 -26.11 -19.47
N ASP A 223 -28.56 -26.05 -20.62
CA ASP A 223 -29.23 -24.89 -21.17
C ASP A 223 -28.38 -23.69 -21.61
N GLY A 224 -28.19 -23.57 -22.91
CA GLY A 224 -28.31 -22.42 -23.81
C GLY A 224 -28.03 -20.98 -23.36
N GLU A 225 -27.63 -20.72 -22.17
CA GLU A 225 -27.13 -19.43 -21.69
C GLU A 225 -25.66 -19.54 -21.35
N ASP A 226 -24.82 -18.67 -21.92
CA ASP A 226 -23.38 -18.47 -21.65
C ASP A 226 -23.18 -17.95 -20.21
N SER A 227 -23.43 -18.80 -19.22
CA SER A 227 -23.25 -18.45 -17.82
C SER A 227 -21.82 -18.79 -17.38
N ASP A 228 -21.02 -17.77 -17.13
CA ASP A 228 -19.70 -17.92 -16.50
C ASP A 228 -19.87 -18.13 -14.99
N PRO A 229 -19.50 -19.30 -14.44
CA PRO A 229 -19.75 -19.61 -13.04
C PRO A 229 -18.94 -18.72 -12.08
N PHE A 230 -17.78 -18.22 -12.51
CA PHE A 230 -16.99 -17.30 -11.70
C PHE A 230 -17.64 -15.91 -11.68
N LEU A 231 -18.05 -15.37 -12.83
CA LEU A 231 -18.71 -14.07 -12.89
C LEU A 231 -20.07 -14.09 -12.18
N ASN A 232 -20.79 -15.22 -12.17
CA ASN A 232 -22.00 -15.39 -11.34
C ASN A 232 -21.69 -15.24 -9.85
N GLU A 233 -20.62 -15.88 -9.37
CA GLU A 233 -20.19 -15.78 -7.98
C GLU A 233 -19.81 -14.32 -7.64
N ILE A 234 -19.03 -13.65 -8.51
CA ILE A 234 -18.66 -12.24 -8.36
C ILE A 234 -19.89 -11.33 -8.33
N ALA A 235 -20.87 -11.56 -9.21
CA ALA A 235 -22.13 -10.82 -9.25
C ALA A 235 -22.88 -10.92 -7.93
N SER A 236 -22.90 -12.11 -7.31
CA SER A 236 -23.56 -12.34 -6.03
C SER A 236 -22.94 -11.51 -4.90
N PHE A 237 -21.61 -11.36 -4.84
CA PHE A 237 -20.93 -10.50 -3.85
C PHE A 237 -21.22 -9.01 -4.07
N ALA A 238 -21.42 -8.60 -5.33
CA ALA A 238 -21.74 -7.21 -5.66
C ALA A 238 -23.24 -6.90 -5.53
N GLY A 239 -24.10 -7.91 -5.35
CA GLY A 239 -25.55 -7.75 -5.32
C GLY A 239 -26.15 -7.32 -6.67
N VAL A 240 -25.57 -7.77 -7.80
CA VAL A 240 -25.99 -7.43 -9.15
C VAL A 240 -26.24 -8.71 -9.98
N SER A 241 -26.87 -8.58 -11.17
CA SER A 241 -26.96 -9.69 -12.12
C SER A 241 -25.65 -9.80 -12.92
N GLN A 242 -25.21 -11.03 -13.21
CA GLN A 242 -24.06 -11.26 -14.10
C GLN A 242 -24.25 -10.56 -15.46
N LYS A 243 -25.48 -10.53 -15.99
CA LYS A 243 -25.81 -9.92 -17.28
C LYS A 243 -25.56 -8.40 -17.32
N ASP A 244 -25.51 -7.74 -16.16
CA ASP A 244 -25.25 -6.31 -16.05
C ASP A 244 -23.75 -5.99 -16.01
N ILE A 245 -22.89 -7.00 -15.77
CA ILE A 245 -21.44 -6.82 -15.73
C ILE A 245 -20.92 -6.67 -17.16
N VAL A 246 -20.28 -5.53 -17.43
CA VAL A 246 -19.68 -5.22 -18.73
C VAL A 246 -18.18 -5.51 -18.72
N SER A 247 -17.50 -5.24 -17.61
CA SER A 247 -16.06 -5.47 -17.44
C SER A 247 -15.69 -5.52 -15.97
N ALA A 248 -14.48 -6.01 -15.66
CA ALA A 248 -13.99 -6.14 -14.29
C ALA A 248 -12.47 -5.89 -14.19
N ASP A 249 -12.05 -5.31 -13.07
CA ASP A 249 -10.67 -5.30 -12.63
C ASP A 249 -10.59 -6.08 -11.31
N LEU A 250 -10.26 -7.36 -11.38
CA LEU A 250 -10.25 -8.28 -10.25
C LEU A 250 -8.85 -8.86 -10.04
N PHE A 251 -8.46 -8.93 -8.77
CA PHE A 251 -7.15 -9.41 -8.33
C PHE A 251 -7.31 -10.52 -7.29
N LEU A 252 -6.38 -11.46 -7.29
CA LEU A 252 -6.23 -12.41 -6.21
C LEU A 252 -5.58 -11.72 -5.01
N TYR A 253 -5.90 -12.19 -3.81
CA TYR A 253 -5.17 -11.81 -2.62
C TYR A 253 -5.07 -12.96 -1.62
N ASN A 254 -3.98 -12.98 -0.86
CA ASN A 254 -3.80 -13.88 0.26
C ASN A 254 -4.71 -13.45 1.43
N ARG A 255 -5.53 -14.36 1.95
CA ARG A 255 -6.45 -14.09 3.05
C ARG A 255 -5.85 -14.18 4.45
N GLU A 256 -4.61 -14.62 4.57
CA GLU A 256 -3.94 -14.61 5.87
C GLU A 256 -3.93 -13.18 6.42
N LYS A 257 -4.46 -13.05 7.63
CA LYS A 257 -4.49 -11.76 8.31
C LYS A 257 -3.11 -11.36 8.77
N GLY A 258 -2.86 -10.06 8.80
CA GLY A 258 -1.65 -9.53 9.41
C GLY A 258 -1.54 -9.93 10.90
N SER A 259 -0.33 -10.22 11.34
CA SER A 259 -0.02 -10.67 12.70
C SER A 259 1.27 -10.07 13.23
N PHE A 260 1.38 -10.05 14.55
CA PHE A 260 2.65 -9.80 15.23
C PHE A 260 3.39 -11.10 15.45
N TRP A 261 4.71 -11.08 15.31
CA TRP A 261 5.57 -12.22 15.59
C TRP A 261 6.90 -11.79 16.21
N GLY A 262 7.73 -12.75 16.59
CA GLY A 262 8.91 -12.52 17.40
C GLY A 262 8.61 -12.68 18.90
N LYS A 263 9.67 -12.81 19.71
CA LYS A 263 9.56 -13.08 21.15
C LYS A 263 8.80 -11.97 21.88
N ASP A 264 9.08 -10.72 21.51
CA ASP A 264 8.51 -9.52 22.13
C ASP A 264 7.57 -8.77 21.15
N ARG A 265 7.04 -9.47 20.12
CA ARG A 265 6.17 -8.91 19.09
C ARG A 265 6.81 -7.77 18.31
N GLU A 266 8.12 -7.81 18.19
CA GLU A 266 8.94 -6.77 17.53
C GLU A 266 8.78 -6.70 16.02
N PHE A 267 8.11 -7.69 15.43
CA PHE A 267 7.86 -7.77 14.00
C PHE A 267 6.36 -7.88 13.68
N ILE A 268 5.99 -7.38 12.52
CA ILE A 268 4.71 -7.62 11.89
C ILE A 268 4.90 -8.48 10.64
N ALA A 269 3.89 -9.27 10.30
CA ALA A 269 3.79 -9.96 9.02
C ALA A 269 2.40 -9.73 8.43
N SER A 270 2.33 -9.42 7.15
CA SER A 270 1.07 -9.13 6.46
C SER A 270 1.23 -9.23 4.95
N PRO A 271 0.17 -9.50 4.18
CA PRO A 271 0.13 -9.15 2.76
C PRO A 271 0.32 -7.64 2.56
N LYS A 272 0.87 -7.20 1.43
CA LYS A 272 0.84 -5.80 0.95
C LYS A 272 1.45 -4.78 1.93
N ILE A 273 2.49 -5.16 2.68
CA ILE A 273 3.28 -4.20 3.45
C ILE A 273 3.85 -3.18 2.46
N ASP A 274 4.41 -3.65 1.36
CA ASP A 274 4.74 -2.87 0.18
C ASP A 274 3.47 -2.61 -0.66
N ASP A 275 2.98 -1.40 -0.74
CA ASP A 275 3.47 -0.15 -0.09
C ASP A 275 2.41 0.42 0.89
N LEU A 276 1.45 -0.43 1.33
CA LEU A 276 0.38 0.04 2.22
C LEU A 276 0.90 0.51 3.58
N GLU A 277 2.11 0.10 3.98
CA GLU A 277 2.78 0.62 5.16
C GLU A 277 3.16 2.09 4.96
N CYS A 278 3.77 2.46 3.83
CA CYS A 278 4.09 3.86 3.54
C CYS A 278 2.84 4.69 3.24
N VAL A 279 1.84 4.11 2.54
CA VAL A 279 0.52 4.76 2.35
C VAL A 279 -0.09 5.14 3.68
N TRP A 280 -0.22 4.19 4.58
CA TRP A 280 -0.89 4.41 5.87
C TRP A 280 -0.12 5.38 6.76
N THR A 281 1.19 5.19 6.87
CA THR A 281 2.03 6.01 7.77
C THR A 281 2.13 7.45 7.31
N SER A 282 2.33 7.69 5.99
CA SER A 282 2.33 9.05 5.44
C SER A 282 0.96 9.72 5.54
N PHE A 283 -0.12 8.97 5.32
CA PHE A 283 -1.48 9.46 5.48
C PHE A 283 -1.80 9.85 6.93
N ARG A 284 -1.41 9.03 7.90
CA ARG A 284 -1.61 9.34 9.33
C ARG A 284 -0.80 10.58 9.75
N GLY A 285 0.47 10.64 9.35
CA GLY A 285 1.32 11.81 9.60
C GLY A 285 0.76 13.09 8.97
N PHE A 286 0.22 13.00 7.73
CA PHE A 286 -0.50 14.10 7.08
C PHE A 286 -1.73 14.55 7.88
N LEU A 287 -2.63 13.63 8.24
CA LEU A 287 -3.84 13.97 8.99
C LEU A 287 -3.52 14.63 10.35
N GLU A 288 -2.52 14.12 11.06
CA GLU A 288 -2.08 14.70 12.33
C GLU A 288 -1.50 16.10 12.17
N ALA A 289 -0.70 16.32 11.12
CA ALA A 289 -0.09 17.62 10.84
C ALA A 289 -1.12 18.71 10.47
N VAL A 290 -2.19 18.32 9.76
CA VAL A 290 -3.19 19.27 9.25
C VAL A 290 -4.50 19.28 10.04
N LYS A 291 -4.52 18.65 11.22
CA LYS A 291 -5.73 18.52 12.04
C LYS A 291 -6.37 19.89 12.29
N ASP A 292 -5.59 20.86 12.72
CA ASP A 292 -6.00 22.23 13.03
C ASP A 292 -5.63 23.24 11.92
N GLY A 293 -5.35 22.71 10.70
CA GLY A 293 -4.81 23.44 9.54
C GLY A 293 -3.28 23.43 9.49
N PRO A 294 -2.68 23.68 8.31
CA PRO A 294 -1.24 23.77 8.18
C PRO A 294 -0.65 24.89 9.06
N CYS A 295 0.36 24.57 9.85
CA CYS A 295 1.02 25.56 10.71
C CYS A 295 2.10 26.38 9.97
N THR A 296 2.45 26.00 8.74
CA THR A 296 3.39 26.70 7.86
C THR A 296 2.64 27.46 6.76
N LYS A 297 3.37 28.23 5.96
CA LYS A 297 2.82 28.87 4.75
C LYS A 297 2.78 27.93 3.54
N ASN A 298 3.13 26.66 3.72
CA ASN A 298 3.11 25.68 2.63
C ASN A 298 1.74 25.01 2.53
N ILE A 299 1.38 24.62 1.32
CA ILE A 299 0.27 23.71 1.06
C ILE A 299 0.77 22.30 1.35
N CYS A 300 0.15 21.61 2.31
CA CYS A 300 0.43 20.21 2.59
C CYS A 300 -0.33 19.33 1.60
N VAL A 301 0.38 18.39 0.93
CA VAL A 301 -0.19 17.52 -0.11
C VAL A 301 0.22 16.08 0.16
N HIS A 302 -0.76 15.18 0.17
CA HIS A 302 -0.53 13.74 0.30
C HIS A 302 -1.05 13.05 -0.97
N CYS A 303 -0.21 12.26 -1.62
CA CYS A 303 -0.47 11.57 -2.87
C CYS A 303 -0.40 10.06 -2.67
N VAL A 304 -1.35 9.32 -3.24
CA VAL A 304 -1.27 7.87 -3.42
C VAL A 304 -1.55 7.58 -4.89
N PHE A 305 -0.57 6.99 -5.58
CA PHE A 305 -0.67 6.63 -6.99
C PHE A 305 -0.97 5.15 -7.16
N ASP A 306 -1.37 4.75 -8.36
CA ASP A 306 -1.60 3.36 -8.75
C ASP A 306 -0.59 2.92 -9.80
N ASN A 307 -0.47 1.61 -10.00
CA ASN A 307 0.35 0.98 -11.04
C ASN A 307 1.86 1.22 -10.91
N GLU A 308 2.36 1.46 -9.70
CA GLU A 308 3.81 1.55 -9.46
C GLU A 308 4.49 0.25 -9.88
N GLU A 309 3.95 -0.88 -9.45
CA GLU A 309 4.44 -2.25 -9.65
C GLU A 309 4.52 -2.70 -11.13
N VAL A 310 3.92 -1.92 -12.00
CA VAL A 310 3.91 -2.15 -13.46
C VAL A 310 4.44 -0.93 -14.24
N GLY A 311 5.14 -0.02 -13.57
CA GLY A 311 5.93 1.06 -14.19
C GLY A 311 5.26 2.43 -14.24
N SER A 312 4.16 2.66 -13.55
CA SER A 312 3.50 3.99 -13.37
C SER A 312 3.00 4.70 -14.65
N LEU A 313 3.05 4.07 -15.82
CA LEU A 313 2.76 4.70 -17.12
C LEU A 313 1.26 4.71 -17.48
N THR A 314 0.39 4.94 -16.50
CA THR A 314 -1.07 5.03 -16.69
C THR A 314 -1.57 6.41 -16.31
N ARG A 315 -2.83 6.75 -16.64
CA ARG A 315 -3.40 8.06 -16.29
C ARG A 315 -3.55 8.30 -14.78
N GLN A 316 -3.49 7.26 -13.96
CA GLN A 316 -3.55 7.26 -12.49
C GLN A 316 -2.21 6.97 -11.83
N GLY A 317 -1.18 6.63 -12.60
CA GLY A 317 0.18 6.38 -12.10
C GLY A 317 0.98 7.65 -11.85
N ALA A 318 2.12 7.51 -11.21
CA ALA A 318 3.02 8.62 -10.89
C ALA A 318 3.60 9.34 -12.12
N ALA A 319 3.66 8.65 -13.28
CA ALA A 319 4.08 9.24 -14.56
C ALA A 319 3.00 10.09 -15.25
N SER A 320 1.77 10.08 -14.71
CA SER A 320 0.69 10.90 -15.28
C SER A 320 0.81 12.38 -14.93
N THR A 321 -0.02 13.20 -15.56
CA THR A 321 -0.15 14.62 -15.21
C THR A 321 -1.01 14.84 -13.95
N PHE A 322 -1.45 13.79 -13.23
CA PHE A 322 -2.41 13.93 -12.14
C PHE A 322 -1.92 14.90 -11.05
N LEU A 323 -0.66 14.75 -10.64
CA LEU A 323 -0.05 15.65 -9.67
C LEU A 323 0.07 17.07 -10.25
N TYR A 324 0.65 17.21 -11.44
CA TYR A 324 0.79 18.49 -12.12
C TYR A 324 -0.55 19.22 -12.27
N ASP A 325 -1.56 18.54 -12.80
CA ASP A 325 -2.91 19.10 -13.00
C ASP A 325 -3.50 19.59 -11.67
N THR A 326 -3.34 18.79 -10.61
CA THR A 326 -3.86 19.12 -9.29
C THR A 326 -3.19 20.37 -8.72
N LEU A 327 -1.86 20.45 -8.72
CA LEU A 327 -1.12 21.60 -8.20
C LEU A 327 -1.42 22.87 -9.01
N GLN A 328 -1.53 22.76 -10.34
CA GLN A 328 -1.94 23.87 -11.20
C GLN A 328 -3.35 24.35 -10.88
N ARG A 329 -4.30 23.43 -10.69
CA ARG A 329 -5.69 23.78 -10.35
C ARG A 329 -5.80 24.45 -8.98
N ILE A 330 -5.02 24.00 -8.00
CA ILE A 330 -4.91 24.69 -6.70
C ILE A 330 -4.42 26.12 -6.90
N ASN A 331 -3.33 26.33 -7.64
CA ASN A 331 -2.76 27.64 -7.91
C ASN A 331 -3.77 28.58 -8.59
N ILE A 332 -4.48 28.10 -9.62
CA ILE A 332 -5.51 28.85 -10.34
C ILE A 332 -6.70 29.20 -9.42
N ALA A 333 -7.20 28.23 -8.66
CA ALA A 333 -8.35 28.43 -7.77
C ALA A 333 -8.05 29.42 -6.63
N LEU A 334 -6.79 29.57 -6.24
CA LEU A 334 -6.33 30.59 -5.30
C LEU A 334 -6.07 31.97 -5.96
N GLY A 335 -6.35 32.11 -7.27
CA GLY A 335 -6.17 33.37 -8.02
C GLY A 335 -4.73 33.69 -8.35
N LYS A 336 -3.83 32.70 -8.40
CA LYS A 336 -2.41 32.84 -8.70
C LYS A 336 -2.15 32.59 -10.19
N ASN A 337 -1.12 33.22 -10.74
CA ASN A 337 -0.71 33.05 -12.13
C ASN A 337 0.41 31.99 -12.29
N ALA A 338 0.83 31.74 -13.52
CA ALA A 338 1.87 30.76 -13.83
C ALA A 338 3.22 31.07 -13.15
N SER A 339 3.60 32.35 -13.04
CA SER A 339 4.85 32.77 -12.37
C SER A 339 4.80 32.41 -10.86
N ASN A 340 3.65 32.56 -10.24
CA ASN A 340 3.47 32.14 -8.83
C ASN A 340 3.66 30.63 -8.69
N TYR A 341 3.10 29.83 -9.62
CA TYR A 341 3.23 28.39 -9.62
C TYR A 341 4.70 27.94 -9.69
N TYR A 342 5.46 28.44 -10.66
CA TYR A 342 6.87 28.05 -10.81
C TYR A 342 7.72 28.48 -9.62
N ARG A 343 7.44 29.64 -9.02
CA ARG A 343 8.12 30.09 -7.79
C ARG A 343 7.77 29.19 -6.61
N ALA A 344 6.52 28.73 -6.51
CA ALA A 344 6.11 27.80 -5.48
C ALA A 344 6.78 26.43 -5.66
N LEU A 345 6.85 25.92 -6.90
CA LEU A 345 7.57 24.66 -7.18
C LEU A 345 9.03 24.70 -6.73
N ALA A 346 9.73 25.83 -7.00
CA ALA A 346 11.13 26.00 -6.61
C ALA A 346 11.35 25.96 -5.07
N LYS A 347 10.31 26.20 -4.28
CA LYS A 347 10.31 26.15 -2.82
C LYS A 347 9.64 24.89 -2.26
N SER A 348 9.25 23.99 -3.14
CA SER A 348 8.54 22.76 -2.76
C SER A 348 9.49 21.61 -2.47
N PHE A 349 9.00 20.68 -1.66
CA PHE A 349 9.73 19.47 -1.34
C PHE A 349 8.80 18.26 -1.38
N MET A 350 9.28 17.12 -1.91
CA MET A 350 8.57 15.85 -1.95
C MET A 350 9.34 14.77 -1.18
N VAL A 351 8.61 14.02 -0.38
CA VAL A 351 9.05 12.75 0.20
C VAL A 351 8.36 11.64 -0.59
N SER A 352 9.11 10.89 -1.37
CA SER A 352 8.67 9.68 -2.03
C SER A 352 8.87 8.52 -1.06
N ALA A 353 7.76 7.95 -0.58
CA ALA A 353 7.77 6.91 0.43
C ALA A 353 7.34 5.58 -0.19
N ASP A 354 8.24 4.61 -0.16
CA ASP A 354 8.10 3.28 -0.72
C ASP A 354 9.05 2.33 0.04
N ASN A 355 8.61 1.13 0.41
CA ASN A 355 9.35 0.27 1.34
C ASN A 355 10.80 -0.01 0.88
N ALA A 356 11.67 -0.35 1.81
CA ALA A 356 13.10 -0.58 1.59
C ALA A 356 13.49 -2.01 1.97
N HIS A 357 14.54 -2.56 1.31
CA HIS A 357 15.05 -3.89 1.63
C HIS A 357 15.82 -3.87 2.94
N ALA A 358 15.35 -4.61 3.94
CA ALA A 358 16.13 -4.85 5.16
C ALA A 358 17.29 -5.80 4.91
N ALA A 359 18.41 -5.62 5.63
CA ALA A 359 19.47 -6.62 5.69
C ALA A 359 18.87 -7.96 6.15
N HIS A 360 19.05 -9.01 5.33
CA HIS A 360 18.43 -10.30 5.58
C HIS A 360 19.37 -11.19 6.43
N PRO A 361 18.92 -11.73 7.58
CA PRO A 361 19.81 -12.48 8.48
C PRO A 361 20.51 -13.67 7.82
N ASN A 362 19.85 -14.38 6.90
CA ASN A 362 20.40 -15.54 6.21
C ASN A 362 21.13 -15.19 4.90
N TYR A 363 21.07 -13.92 4.44
CA TYR A 363 21.66 -13.47 3.18
C TYR A 363 22.35 -12.11 3.36
N ALA A 364 23.13 -11.97 4.42
CA ALA A 364 23.83 -10.72 4.76
C ALA A 364 24.78 -10.22 3.65
N ASP A 365 25.29 -11.14 2.83
CA ASP A 365 26.13 -10.87 1.68
C ASP A 365 25.38 -10.20 0.50
N LYS A 366 24.04 -10.16 0.52
CA LYS A 366 23.24 -9.51 -0.52
C LYS A 366 23.04 -8.02 -0.28
N ALA A 367 23.37 -7.51 0.91
CA ALA A 367 23.32 -6.10 1.24
C ALA A 367 24.67 -5.41 1.05
N ASP A 368 24.67 -4.07 0.91
CA ASP A 368 25.90 -3.27 1.02
C ASP A 368 26.54 -3.49 2.39
N PRO A 369 27.87 -3.55 2.49
CA PRO A 369 28.52 -3.86 3.77
C PRO A 369 28.31 -2.81 4.87
N VAL A 370 27.97 -1.57 4.51
CA VAL A 370 27.85 -0.44 5.44
C VAL A 370 26.46 0.21 5.39
N ASN A 371 25.93 0.47 4.20
CA ASN A 371 24.65 1.16 3.98
C ASN A 371 23.49 0.16 3.88
N ARG A 372 23.22 -0.54 4.96
CA ARG A 372 22.19 -1.60 5.04
C ARG A 372 21.26 -1.37 6.22
N PRO A 373 19.96 -1.15 5.95
CA PRO A 373 19.01 -0.90 7.01
C PRO A 373 18.55 -2.20 7.69
N PHE A 374 18.04 -2.04 8.90
CA PHE A 374 17.44 -3.10 9.70
C PHE A 374 16.01 -2.70 10.07
N VAL A 375 15.16 -3.69 10.28
CA VAL A 375 13.80 -3.47 10.79
C VAL A 375 13.86 -2.84 12.19
N ASN A 376 12.90 -2.03 12.55
CA ASN A 376 12.83 -1.25 13.80
C ASN A 376 13.94 -0.19 13.95
N GLY A 377 14.57 0.20 12.86
CA GLY A 377 15.62 1.23 12.85
C GLY A 377 15.15 2.61 12.39
N GLY A 378 13.86 2.80 12.14
CA GLY A 378 13.29 4.05 11.65
C GLY A 378 13.34 4.22 10.14
N PRO A 379 12.88 5.36 9.62
CA PRO A 379 12.87 5.64 8.19
C PRO A 379 14.24 5.44 7.54
N VAL A 380 14.21 4.90 6.33
CA VAL A 380 15.39 4.59 5.52
C VAL A 380 15.49 5.58 4.38
N ILE A 381 16.56 6.36 4.28
CA ILE A 381 16.85 7.23 3.13
C ILE A 381 17.55 6.39 2.06
N LYS A 382 16.97 6.33 0.85
CA LYS A 382 17.44 5.48 -0.24
C LYS A 382 18.28 6.29 -1.23
N PHE A 383 19.50 5.84 -1.53
CA PHE A 383 20.40 6.47 -2.52
C PHE A 383 20.71 5.51 -3.67
N ASN A 384 20.84 6.07 -4.88
CA ASN A 384 21.28 5.32 -6.04
C ASN A 384 22.03 6.22 -7.03
N ALA A 385 23.28 5.87 -7.36
CA ALA A 385 24.11 6.65 -8.28
C ALA A 385 23.52 6.76 -9.70
N ALA A 386 22.69 5.79 -10.13
CA ALA A 386 21.99 5.83 -11.41
C ALA A 386 20.65 6.60 -11.33
N GLN A 387 20.40 7.31 -10.23
CA GLN A 387 19.20 8.11 -9.99
C GLN A 387 17.87 7.32 -10.12
N LYS A 388 17.88 6.04 -9.77
CA LYS A 388 16.67 5.26 -9.61
C LYS A 388 15.91 5.63 -8.33
N TYR A 389 16.62 6.23 -7.37
CA TYR A 389 16.11 6.99 -6.24
C TYR A 389 16.59 8.43 -6.39
N THR A 390 15.72 9.38 -6.11
CA THR A 390 15.95 10.82 -6.35
C THR A 390 16.82 11.48 -5.28
N SER A 391 17.09 10.78 -4.16
CA SER A 391 17.83 11.36 -3.05
C SER A 391 19.22 11.86 -3.47
N ASP A 392 19.50 13.09 -3.08
CA ASP A 392 20.80 13.73 -3.18
C ASP A 392 21.24 14.32 -1.83
N ALA A 393 22.36 15.00 -1.78
CA ALA A 393 22.88 15.54 -0.53
C ALA A 393 21.94 16.57 0.12
N VAL A 394 21.24 17.36 -0.68
CA VAL A 394 20.33 18.43 -0.21
C VAL A 394 19.06 17.82 0.37
N SER A 395 18.41 16.96 -0.40
CA SER A 395 17.14 16.35 -0.04
C SER A 395 17.30 15.40 1.15
N ALA A 396 18.38 14.62 1.18
CA ALA A 396 18.70 13.74 2.31
C ALA A 396 18.98 14.55 3.58
N ALA A 397 19.82 15.58 3.50
CA ALA A 397 20.14 16.41 4.66
C ALA A 397 18.91 17.07 5.29
N PHE A 398 17.96 17.53 4.46
CA PHE A 398 16.71 18.09 4.98
C PHE A 398 15.89 17.03 5.72
N PHE A 399 15.71 15.83 5.15
CA PHE A 399 14.93 14.76 5.80
C PHE A 399 15.62 14.22 7.06
N GLU A 400 16.95 14.13 7.07
CA GLU A 400 17.71 13.83 8.30
C GLU A 400 17.46 14.88 9.41
N CYS A 401 17.42 16.17 9.05
CA CYS A 401 17.09 17.23 10.01
C CYS A 401 15.65 17.08 10.54
N VAL A 402 14.69 16.68 9.70
CA VAL A 402 13.32 16.39 10.11
C VAL A 402 13.30 15.24 11.12
N CYS A 403 13.97 14.12 10.85
CA CYS A 403 14.06 12.99 11.79
C CYS A 403 14.71 13.39 13.11
N LYS A 404 15.83 14.13 13.07
CA LYS A 404 16.53 14.62 14.27
C LYS A 404 15.63 15.55 15.09
N LYS A 405 14.89 16.46 14.45
CA LYS A 405 13.95 17.37 15.11
C LYS A 405 12.81 16.62 15.79
N ALA A 406 12.33 15.53 15.19
CA ALA A 406 11.34 14.64 15.77
C ALA A 406 11.91 13.67 16.83
N GLY A 407 13.22 13.65 17.05
CA GLY A 407 13.88 12.74 17.99
C GLY A 407 13.85 11.28 17.54
N LEU A 408 13.84 11.02 16.21
CA LEU A 408 13.69 9.70 15.62
C LEU A 408 15.00 9.14 15.08
N PRO A 409 15.22 7.81 15.17
CA PRO A 409 16.26 7.16 14.41
C PRO A 409 15.96 7.22 12.92
N PHE A 410 17.01 7.15 12.10
CA PHE A 410 16.91 6.97 10.65
C PHE A 410 18.11 6.17 10.15
N GLN A 411 17.97 5.59 8.97
CA GLN A 411 18.97 4.74 8.35
C GLN A 411 19.22 5.15 6.90
N VAL A 412 20.28 4.60 6.31
CA VAL A 412 20.66 4.82 4.93
C VAL A 412 20.71 3.49 4.19
N PHE A 413 20.22 3.49 2.96
CA PHE A 413 20.27 2.34 2.05
C PHE A 413 20.97 2.72 0.74
N THR A 414 21.87 1.84 0.31
CA THR A 414 22.34 1.75 -1.07
C THR A 414 22.33 0.30 -1.52
N ASN A 415 22.11 0.07 -2.80
CA ASN A 415 22.29 -1.27 -3.34
C ASN A 415 23.77 -1.67 -3.27
N ARG A 416 24.03 -2.96 -3.15
CA ARG A 416 25.35 -3.52 -3.39
C ARG A 416 25.78 -3.19 -4.82
N SER A 417 27.05 -2.75 -5.03
CA SER A 417 27.52 -2.16 -6.30
C SER A 417 27.39 -3.09 -7.53
N ASP A 418 27.34 -4.40 -7.30
CA ASP A 418 27.21 -5.44 -8.34
C ASP A 418 25.75 -5.93 -8.50
N MET A 419 24.78 -5.33 -7.81
CA MET A 419 23.37 -5.68 -7.88
C MET A 419 22.54 -4.52 -8.42
N ALA A 420 21.72 -4.79 -9.43
CA ALA A 420 20.75 -3.82 -9.92
C ALA A 420 19.62 -3.64 -8.87
N GLY A 421 19.34 -2.39 -8.52
CA GLY A 421 18.21 -2.05 -7.67
C GLY A 421 16.91 -1.87 -8.45
N GLY A 422 15.79 -1.87 -7.75
CA GLY A 422 14.50 -1.39 -8.24
C GLY A 422 14.51 0.12 -8.51
N SER A 423 13.38 0.65 -8.91
CA SER A 423 13.09 2.08 -9.03
C SER A 423 11.88 2.37 -8.14
N THR A 424 11.59 3.63 -7.88
CA THR A 424 10.45 4.08 -7.09
C THR A 424 9.65 5.12 -7.87
N LEU A 425 8.51 5.52 -7.33
CA LEU A 425 7.66 6.56 -7.92
C LEU A 425 8.30 7.97 -7.90
N GLY A 426 9.31 8.21 -7.06
CA GLY A 426 9.93 9.52 -6.86
C GLY A 426 10.57 10.10 -8.11
N ASN A 427 11.46 9.35 -8.76
CA ASN A 427 12.11 9.79 -10.00
C ASN A 427 11.11 9.95 -11.16
N ILE A 428 10.04 9.15 -11.17
CA ILE A 428 8.98 9.19 -12.18
C ILE A 428 8.13 10.46 -11.99
N SER A 429 7.67 10.73 -10.76
CA SER A 429 6.91 11.95 -10.44
C SER A 429 7.71 13.23 -10.66
N ALA A 430 9.00 13.23 -10.26
CA ALA A 430 9.89 14.37 -10.43
C ALA A 430 10.12 14.77 -11.90
N ALA A 431 9.98 13.83 -12.84
CA ALA A 431 10.04 14.11 -14.26
C ALA A 431 8.90 15.01 -14.74
N ASN A 432 7.73 14.94 -14.12
CA ASN A 432 6.55 15.74 -14.49
C ASN A 432 6.34 16.96 -13.58
N VAL A 433 6.77 16.87 -12.32
CA VAL A 433 6.69 17.96 -11.34
C VAL A 433 8.06 18.11 -10.70
N SER A 434 8.89 19.00 -11.27
CA SER A 434 10.30 19.15 -10.88
C SER A 434 10.41 19.89 -9.54
N VAL A 435 10.40 19.12 -8.45
CA VAL A 435 10.62 19.60 -7.07
C VAL A 435 11.78 18.84 -6.43
N THR A 436 12.42 19.43 -5.42
CA THR A 436 13.40 18.68 -4.60
C THR A 436 12.73 17.46 -3.98
N CYS A 437 13.34 16.29 -4.14
CA CYS A 437 12.71 15.03 -3.73
C CYS A 437 13.71 14.12 -2.99
N VAL A 438 13.25 13.48 -1.92
CA VAL A 438 13.95 12.42 -1.21
C VAL A 438 13.16 11.13 -1.31
N ASP A 439 13.83 10.03 -1.65
CA ASP A 439 13.24 8.68 -1.57
C ASP A 439 13.52 8.06 -0.20
N ILE A 440 12.48 7.70 0.49
CA ILE A 440 12.54 7.02 1.78
C ILE A 440 11.72 5.74 1.77
N GLY A 441 11.81 4.96 2.83
CA GLY A 441 10.93 3.82 3.05
C GLY A 441 11.06 3.25 4.46
N LEU A 442 10.38 2.16 4.74
CA LEU A 442 10.57 1.34 5.92
C LEU A 442 11.20 0.00 5.54
N ALA A 443 12.09 -0.49 6.40
CA ALA A 443 12.84 -1.70 6.12
C ALA A 443 11.96 -2.94 6.30
N GLN A 444 11.90 -3.80 5.27
CA GLN A 444 11.13 -5.04 5.31
C GLN A 444 11.89 -6.24 4.73
N TRP A 445 11.44 -7.44 5.08
CA TRP A 445 11.85 -8.70 4.47
C TRP A 445 10.75 -9.26 3.58
N ALA A 446 11.15 -10.11 2.64
CA ALA A 446 10.26 -10.80 1.72
C ALA A 446 9.37 -9.87 0.89
N MET A 447 9.89 -8.68 0.52
CA MET A 447 9.22 -7.76 -0.39
C MET A 447 8.70 -8.50 -1.63
N HIS A 448 7.46 -8.20 -2.06
CA HIS A 448 6.76 -8.85 -3.18
C HIS A 448 6.35 -10.32 -2.93
N SER A 449 6.43 -10.79 -1.68
CA SER A 449 5.75 -12.02 -1.25
C SER A 449 4.26 -11.75 -1.01
N PRO A 450 3.36 -12.73 -1.18
CA PRO A 450 1.98 -12.56 -0.72
C PRO A 450 1.86 -12.45 0.82
N TYR A 451 2.97 -12.55 1.56
CA TYR A 451 3.04 -12.37 3.01
C TYR A 451 4.45 -11.89 3.40
N GLU A 452 4.58 -10.62 3.70
CA GLU A 452 5.82 -9.89 3.93
C GLU A 452 6.04 -9.65 5.42
N SER A 453 7.21 -9.16 5.82
CA SER A 453 7.52 -8.88 7.24
C SER A 453 8.25 -7.56 7.41
N ALA A 454 7.88 -6.78 8.43
CA ALA A 454 8.47 -5.49 8.76
C ALA A 454 8.61 -5.28 10.28
N GLY A 455 9.10 -4.13 10.69
CA GLY A 455 9.29 -3.77 12.09
C GLY A 455 8.04 -3.16 12.73
N SER A 456 7.65 -3.61 13.92
CA SER A 456 6.47 -3.08 14.62
C SER A 456 6.63 -1.64 15.08
N MET A 457 7.86 -1.17 15.37
CA MET A 457 8.13 0.21 15.81
C MET A 457 8.25 1.18 14.64
N ASP A 458 8.66 0.71 13.48
CA ASP A 458 8.90 1.55 12.30
C ASP A 458 7.66 2.29 11.84
N VAL A 459 6.48 1.68 12.02
CA VAL A 459 5.18 2.27 11.71
C VAL A 459 4.97 3.60 12.46
N ASP A 460 5.21 3.61 13.77
CA ASP A 460 5.08 4.83 14.59
C ASP A 460 6.17 5.86 14.26
N TYR A 461 7.39 5.40 13.98
CA TYR A 461 8.49 6.28 13.58
C TYR A 461 8.16 7.01 12.27
N MET A 462 7.62 6.32 11.25
CA MET A 462 7.29 6.94 9.99
C MET A 462 6.12 7.93 10.11
N ILE A 463 5.08 7.62 10.92
CA ILE A 463 3.98 8.56 11.20
C ILE A 463 4.54 9.86 11.79
N LYS A 464 5.42 9.76 12.79
CA LYS A 464 6.04 10.92 13.44
C LYS A 464 6.96 11.69 12.50
N ALA A 465 7.76 10.99 11.69
CA ALA A 465 8.65 11.62 10.71
C ALA A 465 7.85 12.40 9.64
N THR A 466 6.82 11.79 9.07
CA THR A 466 5.98 12.45 8.06
C THR A 466 5.15 13.59 8.65
N ARG A 467 4.66 13.45 9.89
CA ARG A 467 4.03 14.57 10.60
C ARG A 467 5.00 15.74 10.75
N GLU A 468 6.21 15.51 11.25
CA GLU A 468 7.22 16.57 11.44
C GLU A 468 7.64 17.21 10.10
N PHE A 469 7.73 16.42 9.04
CA PHE A 469 7.97 16.91 7.68
C PHE A 469 6.95 17.99 7.28
N TYR A 470 5.67 17.74 7.45
CA TYR A 470 4.62 18.72 7.13
C TYR A 470 4.62 19.96 8.03
N LEU A 471 5.18 19.86 9.22
CA LEU A 471 5.32 20.97 10.16
C LEU A 471 6.60 21.78 9.95
N THR A 472 7.42 21.42 8.97
CA THR A 472 8.73 22.04 8.69
C THR A 472 8.72 22.66 7.29
N SER A 473 9.39 23.79 7.11
CA SER A 473 9.62 24.41 5.79
C SER A 473 11.03 24.11 5.31
N PHE A 474 11.18 23.94 4.00
CA PHE A 474 12.46 23.74 3.33
C PHE A 474 12.99 25.08 2.78
N GLU A 475 14.25 25.36 3.00
CA GLU A 475 14.99 26.46 2.38
C GLU A 475 16.46 26.04 2.19
N LEU A 476 17.02 26.37 1.04
CA LEU A 476 18.44 26.20 0.73
C LEU A 476 18.99 27.59 0.37
N GLU A 477 19.99 28.05 1.14
CA GLU A 477 20.70 29.34 0.91
C GLU A 477 21.85 29.18 -0.09
#